data_d9879122d9ae0724a090b4b59261da9b
#
_entry.id   d9879122d9ae0724a090b4b59261da9b
#
_cell.length_a   1.000
_cell.length_b   1.000
_cell.length_c   1.000
_cell.angle_alpha   90.00
_cell.angle_beta   90.00
_cell.angle_gamma   90.00
#
_symmetry.space_group_name_H-M   'P 1'
#
loop_
_entity.id
_entity.type
_entity.pdbx_description
1 polymer ?
#
loop_
_entity_poly.entity_id
_entity_poly.type
_entity_poly.pdbx_seq_one_letter_code
_entity_poly.pdbx_strand_id
1 'polypeptide(L)'
;MPKTSEEVSIFPTKILLAADGSKDAELATATAVGLAKSTSSKLDIVHVFVLPSKTLDESLSFDNSAREAPEEKAQAKLEELVGKTETFGGAIEKSHFRMGQPDVEIVALAEELGAGLVVVGSRGLSPRKRELMGSVSESVVRHAHCSVLVVRGSGSGEDRDYLPGCILLAFDGSKDAEAAARAALEISNVVGSELHVLCVVQLPYAGPFAWEVDVEKIKQNARSMVDRQAQQIEATRGKVKEVHLASGKPYAEIVRFAEELGAGLVVMGTRGLGRLQRALMGSISESVVRHAHCPVMVVRTEKNRRREEA
;
A
#
# COMPACT_ATOMS: atom_id res chain seq x y z
N MET A 1 15.68 -31.97 14.39
CA MET A 1 15.00 -31.39 13.23
C MET A 1 14.71 -29.94 13.55
N PRO A 2 15.26 -28.95 12.84
CA PRO A 2 14.90 -27.57 13.06
C PRO A 2 13.43 -27.40 12.66
N LYS A 3 12.62 -26.75 13.52
CA LYS A 3 11.26 -26.34 13.20
C LYS A 3 11.33 -25.46 11.97
N THR A 4 10.78 -25.93 10.86
CA THR A 4 10.45 -25.11 9.70
C THR A 4 9.64 -23.93 10.22
N SER A 5 10.18 -22.72 10.09
CA SER A 5 9.41 -21.50 10.25
C SER A 5 8.21 -21.64 9.32
N GLU A 6 7.01 -21.80 9.88
CA GLU A 6 5.79 -21.65 9.11
C GLU A 6 5.89 -20.31 8.41
N GLU A 7 6.01 -20.35 7.08
CA GLU A 7 5.97 -19.19 6.23
C GLU A 7 4.56 -18.61 6.37
N VAL A 8 4.43 -17.56 7.19
CA VAL A 8 3.15 -16.91 7.42
C VAL A 8 2.77 -16.22 6.10
N SER A 9 1.81 -16.82 5.39
CA SER A 9 1.16 -16.21 4.24
C SER A 9 0.54 -14.86 4.65
N ILE A 10 0.60 -13.88 3.74
CA ILE A 10 -0.06 -12.58 3.96
C ILE A 10 -1.55 -12.69 3.65
N PHE A 11 -1.92 -13.58 2.74
CA PHE A 11 -3.29 -13.85 2.32
C PHE A 11 -3.68 -15.31 2.60
N PRO A 12 -4.96 -15.61 2.90
CA PRO A 12 -6.08 -14.66 3.02
C PRO A 12 -5.99 -13.79 4.28
N THR A 13 -6.50 -12.57 4.21
CA THR A 13 -6.51 -11.62 5.32
C THR A 13 -7.85 -10.86 5.38
N LYS A 14 -7.99 -9.99 6.39
CA LYS A 14 -9.06 -8.99 6.38
C LYS A 14 -8.53 -7.74 5.66
N ILE A 15 -9.25 -7.30 4.63
CA ILE A 15 -8.98 -6.09 3.87
C ILE A 15 -9.96 -5.01 4.34
N LEU A 16 -9.46 -3.86 4.75
CA LEU A 16 -10.25 -2.67 5.06
C LEU A 16 -10.13 -1.67 3.91
N LEU A 17 -11.22 -1.46 3.18
CA LEU A 17 -11.30 -0.43 2.15
C LEU A 17 -11.78 0.89 2.76
N ALA A 18 -11.00 1.94 2.66
CA ALA A 18 -11.42 3.29 3.01
C ALA A 18 -11.91 4.04 1.76
N ALA A 19 -13.20 4.42 1.75
CA ALA A 19 -13.84 5.03 0.62
C ALA A 19 -14.50 6.37 0.98
N ASP A 20 -14.22 7.42 0.18
CA ASP A 20 -14.82 8.75 0.30
C ASP A 20 -15.68 9.14 -0.91
N GLY A 21 -15.76 8.26 -1.92
CA GLY A 21 -16.48 8.48 -3.17
C GLY A 21 -15.71 9.30 -4.21
N SER A 22 -14.42 9.56 -4.00
CA SER A 22 -13.54 10.16 -5.01
C SER A 22 -13.23 9.15 -6.14
N LYS A 23 -12.71 9.65 -7.28
CA LYS A 23 -12.30 8.79 -8.40
C LYS A 23 -11.21 7.78 -8.00
N ASP A 24 -10.25 8.18 -7.18
CA ASP A 24 -9.19 7.28 -6.73
C ASP A 24 -9.76 6.26 -5.73
N ALA A 25 -10.81 6.61 -4.95
CA ALA A 25 -11.52 5.67 -4.09
C ALA A 25 -12.34 4.65 -4.91
N GLU A 26 -12.88 5.02 -6.06
CA GLU A 26 -13.54 4.06 -6.97
C GLU A 26 -12.54 3.05 -7.53
N LEU A 27 -11.34 3.48 -7.93
CA LEU A 27 -10.26 2.59 -8.34
C LEU A 27 -9.80 1.69 -7.18
N ALA A 28 -9.69 2.26 -5.98
CA ALA A 28 -9.35 1.51 -4.77
C ALA A 28 -10.40 0.45 -4.46
N THR A 29 -11.69 0.76 -4.66
CA THR A 29 -12.80 -0.18 -4.49
C THR A 29 -12.67 -1.37 -5.42
N ALA A 30 -12.49 -1.12 -6.71
CA ALA A 30 -12.36 -2.18 -7.71
C ALA A 30 -11.11 -3.05 -7.46
N THR A 31 -9.98 -2.44 -7.11
CA THR A 31 -8.76 -3.16 -6.75
C THR A 31 -8.94 -4.00 -5.49
N ALA A 32 -9.56 -3.45 -4.43
CA ALA A 32 -9.82 -4.19 -3.18
C ALA A 32 -10.74 -5.39 -3.40
N VAL A 33 -11.80 -5.23 -4.21
CA VAL A 33 -12.71 -6.31 -4.59
C VAL A 33 -11.97 -7.40 -5.38
N GLY A 34 -11.17 -7.01 -6.37
CA GLY A 34 -10.38 -7.95 -7.15
C GLY A 34 -9.41 -8.76 -6.29
N LEU A 35 -8.66 -8.08 -5.40
CA LEU A 35 -7.75 -8.74 -4.47
C LEU A 35 -8.50 -9.64 -3.48
N ALA A 36 -9.61 -9.18 -2.88
CA ALA A 36 -10.39 -9.96 -1.93
C ALA A 36 -10.87 -11.28 -2.56
N LYS A 37 -11.39 -11.22 -3.79
CA LYS A 37 -11.82 -12.41 -4.54
C LYS A 37 -10.65 -13.35 -4.84
N SER A 38 -9.58 -12.82 -5.42
CA SER A 38 -8.44 -13.64 -5.86
C SER A 38 -7.71 -14.30 -4.70
N THR A 39 -7.65 -13.64 -3.53
CA THR A 39 -6.96 -14.13 -2.33
C THR A 39 -7.87 -14.81 -1.31
N SER A 40 -9.19 -14.92 -1.60
CA SER A 40 -10.21 -15.39 -0.63
C SER A 40 -10.20 -14.61 0.69
N SER A 41 -9.87 -13.33 0.63
CA SER A 41 -9.81 -12.43 1.78
C SER A 41 -11.18 -11.83 2.06
N LYS A 42 -11.42 -11.49 3.34
CA LYS A 42 -12.63 -10.78 3.77
C LYS A 42 -12.50 -9.30 3.50
N LEU A 43 -13.57 -8.66 3.00
CA LEU A 43 -13.58 -7.25 2.66
C LEU A 43 -14.54 -6.49 3.57
N ASP A 44 -14.01 -5.56 4.34
CA ASP A 44 -14.77 -4.56 5.08
C ASP A 44 -14.62 -3.19 4.40
N ILE A 45 -15.64 -2.36 4.46
CA ILE A 45 -15.60 -0.99 3.94
C ILE A 45 -15.82 0.01 5.07
N VAL A 46 -15.08 1.12 5.07
CA VAL A 46 -15.28 2.24 5.98
C VAL A 46 -15.49 3.55 5.24
N HIS A 47 -16.48 4.31 5.69
CA HIS A 47 -16.63 5.72 5.36
C HIS A 47 -16.49 6.56 6.63
N VAL A 48 -15.60 7.57 6.60
CA VAL A 48 -15.38 8.47 7.72
C VAL A 48 -15.97 9.84 7.39
N PHE A 49 -16.91 10.27 8.20
CA PHE A 49 -17.53 11.58 8.10
C PHE A 49 -16.76 12.62 8.90
N VAL A 50 -16.39 13.70 8.22
CA VAL A 50 -15.71 14.85 8.86
C VAL A 50 -16.75 15.90 9.21
N LEU A 51 -16.88 16.22 10.50
CA LEU A 51 -17.74 17.32 10.93
C LEU A 51 -17.20 18.64 10.39
N PRO A 52 -18.02 19.45 9.70
CA PRO A 52 -17.60 20.77 9.27
C PRO A 52 -17.22 21.65 10.47
N SER A 53 -16.05 22.25 10.45
CA SER A 53 -15.56 23.10 11.56
C SER A 53 -16.44 24.34 11.86
N LYS A 54 -17.35 24.69 10.97
CA LYS A 54 -18.30 25.83 11.15
C LYS A 54 -19.50 25.53 12.05
N THR A 55 -19.70 24.29 12.51
CA THR A 55 -20.77 23.96 13.47
C THR A 55 -20.39 24.29 14.92
N LEU A 56 -19.19 24.82 15.16
CA LEU A 56 -18.72 25.29 16.47
C LEU A 56 -18.96 26.76 16.70
N ASP A 57 -19.64 27.48 15.81
CA ASP A 57 -20.06 28.87 16.05
C ASP A 57 -21.23 28.88 17.04
N GLU A 58 -21.00 29.44 18.20
CA GLU A 58 -21.86 29.45 19.40
C GLU A 58 -23.25 30.06 19.20
N SER A 59 -23.62 30.46 18.00
CA SER A 59 -24.91 31.09 17.69
C SER A 59 -26.02 30.12 17.28
N LEU A 60 -25.75 28.83 17.19
CA LEU A 60 -26.77 27.85 16.85
C LEU A 60 -27.31 27.19 18.10
N SER A 61 -28.55 27.62 18.45
CA SER A 61 -29.46 27.00 19.40
C SER A 61 -29.33 25.49 19.46
N PHE A 62 -29.42 24.93 20.65
CA PHE A 62 -29.48 23.49 20.99
C PHE A 62 -30.71 22.81 20.36
N ASP A 63 -30.81 22.84 19.05
CA ASP A 63 -31.82 22.09 18.33
C ASP A 63 -31.24 20.74 17.90
N ASN A 64 -31.67 19.68 18.53
CA ASN A 64 -31.27 18.30 18.21
C ASN A 64 -31.55 17.91 16.75
N SER A 65 -32.47 18.59 16.07
CA SER A 65 -32.81 18.36 14.66
C SER A 65 -31.65 18.67 13.71
N ALA A 66 -30.70 19.55 14.10
CA ALA A 66 -29.53 19.89 13.29
C ALA A 66 -28.43 18.80 13.33
N ARG A 67 -28.47 17.84 14.27
CA ARG A 67 -27.53 16.74 14.38
C ARG A 67 -27.92 15.52 13.52
N GLU A 68 -29.20 15.26 13.36
CA GLU A 68 -29.69 14.11 12.60
C GLU A 68 -29.38 14.23 11.11
N ALA A 69 -29.48 15.41 10.52
CA ALA A 69 -29.25 15.63 9.11
C ALA A 69 -27.80 15.30 8.60
N PRO A 70 -26.71 15.55 9.34
CA PRO A 70 -25.35 15.13 8.93
C PRO A 70 -25.16 13.62 9.01
N GLU A 71 -25.68 12.95 10.04
CA GLU A 71 -25.55 11.50 10.23
C GLU A 71 -26.33 10.71 9.17
N GLU A 72 -27.56 11.13 8.87
CA GLU A 72 -28.38 10.52 7.81
C GLU A 72 -27.69 10.63 6.43
N LYS A 73 -27.13 11.80 6.10
CA LYS A 73 -26.39 12.01 4.85
C LYS A 73 -25.14 11.13 4.77
N ALA A 74 -24.45 10.98 5.88
CA ALA A 74 -23.24 10.16 5.94
C ALA A 74 -23.57 8.68 5.87
N GLN A 75 -24.68 8.23 6.48
CA GLN A 75 -25.18 6.87 6.36
C GLN A 75 -25.62 6.56 4.92
N ALA A 76 -26.37 7.45 4.28
CA ALA A 76 -26.76 7.32 2.88
C ALA A 76 -25.54 7.25 1.95
N LYS A 77 -24.47 8.01 2.27
CA LYS A 77 -23.20 7.92 1.51
C LYS A 77 -22.53 6.57 1.67
N LEU A 78 -22.51 6.00 2.86
CA LEU A 78 -21.98 4.65 3.08
C LEU A 78 -22.78 3.60 2.28
N GLU A 79 -24.11 3.70 2.27
CA GLU A 79 -24.98 2.80 1.49
C GLU A 79 -24.70 2.91 -0.03
N GLU A 80 -24.52 4.14 -0.54
CA GLU A 80 -24.09 4.36 -1.93
C GLU A 80 -22.76 3.66 -2.24
N LEU A 81 -21.77 3.79 -1.33
CA LEU A 81 -20.45 3.19 -1.51
C LEU A 81 -20.49 1.66 -1.44
N VAL A 82 -21.33 1.10 -0.55
CA VAL A 82 -21.61 -0.34 -0.48
C VAL A 82 -22.21 -0.82 -1.80
N GLY A 83 -23.25 -0.17 -2.29
CA GLY A 83 -23.91 -0.52 -3.56
C GLY A 83 -22.92 -0.46 -4.74
N LYS A 84 -22.07 0.56 -4.81
CA LYS A 84 -20.99 0.64 -5.81
C LYS A 84 -20.00 -0.53 -5.69
N THR A 85 -19.62 -0.92 -4.47
CA THR A 85 -18.72 -2.05 -4.26
C THR A 85 -19.32 -3.37 -4.74
N GLU A 86 -20.63 -3.54 -4.54
CA GLU A 86 -21.38 -4.71 -5.04
C GLU A 86 -21.45 -4.73 -6.56
N THR A 87 -21.50 -3.57 -7.25
CA THR A 87 -21.47 -3.53 -8.73
C THR A 87 -20.16 -4.05 -9.30
N PHE A 88 -19.04 -3.95 -8.58
CA PHE A 88 -17.79 -4.63 -8.92
C PHE A 88 -17.81 -6.12 -8.54
N GLY A 89 -18.93 -6.62 -8.05
CA GLY A 89 -19.13 -8.00 -7.60
C GLY A 89 -18.43 -8.29 -6.26
N GLY A 90 -18.13 -7.27 -5.45
CA GLY A 90 -17.56 -7.42 -4.11
C GLY A 90 -18.59 -7.99 -3.14
N ALA A 91 -18.17 -8.96 -2.32
CA ALA A 91 -18.91 -9.38 -1.14
C ALA A 91 -18.32 -8.65 0.07
N ILE A 92 -19.08 -7.69 0.62
CA ILE A 92 -18.68 -6.93 1.80
C ILE A 92 -19.08 -7.75 3.04
N GLU A 93 -18.12 -8.02 3.95
CA GLU A 93 -18.42 -8.68 5.22
C GLU A 93 -19.11 -7.72 6.18
N LYS A 94 -18.58 -6.49 6.32
CA LYS A 94 -19.18 -5.42 7.12
C LYS A 94 -18.91 -4.04 6.53
N SER A 95 -19.88 -3.15 6.71
CA SER A 95 -19.74 -1.71 6.45
C SER A 95 -19.64 -0.96 7.77
N HIS A 96 -18.71 -0.01 7.82
CA HIS A 96 -18.42 0.76 9.03
C HIS A 96 -18.62 2.24 8.76
N PHE A 97 -19.34 2.89 9.64
CA PHE A 97 -19.46 4.33 9.72
C PHE A 97 -18.62 4.86 10.89
N ARG A 98 -17.81 5.87 10.64
CA ARG A 98 -17.00 6.55 11.67
C ARG A 98 -17.13 8.06 11.53
N MET A 99 -16.95 8.77 12.62
CA MET A 99 -16.97 10.23 12.67
C MET A 99 -15.67 10.71 13.28
N GLY A 100 -14.95 11.61 12.60
CA GLY A 100 -13.69 12.13 13.11
C GLY A 100 -12.70 12.51 12.01
N GLN A 101 -11.43 12.46 12.35
CA GLN A 101 -10.34 12.66 11.39
C GLN A 101 -10.14 11.34 10.60
N PRO A 102 -10.25 11.38 9.26
CA PRO A 102 -10.30 10.14 8.46
C PRO A 102 -9.08 9.23 8.64
N ASP A 103 -7.88 9.79 8.69
CA ASP A 103 -6.66 9.02 8.86
C ASP A 103 -6.59 8.33 10.23
N VAL A 104 -7.01 9.01 11.30
CA VAL A 104 -7.05 8.46 12.67
C VAL A 104 -8.08 7.33 12.76
N GLU A 105 -9.30 7.59 12.27
CA GLU A 105 -10.39 6.61 12.34
C GLU A 105 -10.13 5.36 11.48
N ILE A 106 -9.51 5.52 10.29
CA ILE A 106 -9.14 4.39 9.43
C ILE A 106 -8.07 3.52 10.12
N VAL A 107 -7.04 4.13 10.70
CA VAL A 107 -5.97 3.41 11.39
C VAL A 107 -6.51 2.68 12.62
N ALA A 108 -7.31 3.37 13.45
CA ALA A 108 -7.92 2.78 14.63
C ALA A 108 -8.84 1.59 14.27
N LEU A 109 -9.68 1.75 13.25
CA LEU A 109 -10.56 0.68 12.81
C LEU A 109 -9.79 -0.52 12.23
N ALA A 110 -8.73 -0.26 11.45
CA ALA A 110 -7.88 -1.32 10.94
C ALA A 110 -7.27 -2.17 12.08
N GLU A 111 -6.90 -1.52 13.18
CA GLU A 111 -6.37 -2.15 14.38
C GLU A 111 -7.46 -2.94 15.14
N GLU A 112 -8.62 -2.33 15.39
CA GLU A 112 -9.78 -2.97 16.01
C GLU A 112 -10.20 -4.26 15.27
N LEU A 113 -10.18 -4.22 13.95
CA LEU A 113 -10.56 -5.37 13.10
C LEU A 113 -9.47 -6.42 12.94
N GLY A 114 -8.23 -6.10 13.31
CA GLY A 114 -7.06 -6.90 12.99
C GLY A 114 -6.84 -7.01 11.49
N ALA A 115 -7.10 -5.94 10.73
CA ALA A 115 -6.91 -5.93 9.29
C ALA A 115 -5.43 -6.15 8.93
N GLY A 116 -5.15 -7.01 7.97
CA GLY A 116 -3.79 -7.22 7.44
C GLY A 116 -3.46 -6.30 6.28
N LEU A 117 -4.49 -5.71 5.65
CA LEU A 117 -4.35 -4.78 4.54
C LEU A 117 -5.38 -3.65 4.62
N VAL A 118 -4.92 -2.41 4.54
CA VAL A 118 -5.76 -1.24 4.29
C VAL A 118 -5.60 -0.83 2.83
N VAL A 119 -6.71 -0.60 2.14
CA VAL A 119 -6.74 -0.09 0.76
C VAL A 119 -7.33 1.31 0.76
N VAL A 120 -6.58 2.26 0.18
CA VAL A 120 -6.99 3.68 0.10
C VAL A 120 -6.72 4.24 -1.30
N GLY A 121 -7.55 5.18 -1.73
CA GLY A 121 -7.24 6.00 -2.91
C GLY A 121 -6.08 6.95 -2.63
N SER A 122 -5.28 7.27 -3.61
CA SER A 122 -4.15 8.19 -3.45
C SER A 122 -4.59 9.62 -3.17
N ARG A 123 -5.80 10.02 -3.57
CA ARG A 123 -6.39 11.35 -3.42
C ARG A 123 -7.85 11.23 -3.04
N GLY A 124 -8.32 12.17 -2.22
CA GLY A 124 -9.72 12.29 -1.85
C GLY A 124 -10.43 13.40 -2.64
N LEU A 125 -11.57 13.85 -2.10
CA LEU A 125 -12.45 14.85 -2.70
C LEU A 125 -11.85 16.26 -2.78
N SER A 126 -10.76 16.56 -2.09
CA SER A 126 -10.14 17.90 -2.08
C SER A 126 -9.47 18.22 -3.42
N PRO A 127 -9.74 19.42 -4.03
CA PRO A 127 -9.15 19.82 -5.31
C PRO A 127 -7.70 20.29 -5.15
N ARG A 128 -6.77 19.39 -4.85
CA ARG A 128 -5.34 19.68 -4.81
C ARG A 128 -4.68 19.34 -6.16
N LYS A 129 -3.50 19.93 -6.41
CA LYS A 129 -2.74 19.68 -7.65
C LYS A 129 -2.59 18.17 -7.89
N ARG A 130 -2.79 17.75 -9.15
CA ARG A 130 -2.81 16.34 -9.60
C ARG A 130 -1.56 15.53 -9.25
N GLU A 131 -0.47 16.18 -8.89
CA GLU A 131 0.84 15.58 -8.65
C GLU A 131 1.09 15.18 -7.17
N LEU A 132 0.19 15.56 -6.24
CA LEU A 132 0.42 15.34 -4.82
C LEU A 132 -0.51 14.27 -4.25
N MET A 133 0.05 13.41 -3.41
CA MET A 133 -0.68 12.46 -2.58
C MET A 133 -1.59 13.20 -1.58
N GLY A 134 -2.76 12.64 -1.27
CA GLY A 134 -3.68 13.17 -0.28
C GLY A 134 -3.16 13.01 1.15
N SER A 135 -3.48 13.97 2.02
CA SER A 135 -3.04 13.94 3.43
C SER A 135 -3.52 12.71 4.19
N VAL A 136 -4.74 12.24 3.93
CA VAL A 136 -5.30 11.04 4.57
C VAL A 136 -4.49 9.81 4.18
N SER A 137 -4.32 9.55 2.89
CA SER A 137 -3.56 8.39 2.41
C SER A 137 -2.10 8.43 2.85
N GLU A 138 -1.45 9.61 2.85
CA GLU A 138 -0.08 9.78 3.38
C GLU A 138 -0.01 9.43 4.87
N SER A 139 -0.96 9.92 5.67
CA SER A 139 -1.03 9.64 7.11
C SER A 139 -1.33 8.17 7.39
N VAL A 140 -2.28 7.55 6.67
CA VAL A 140 -2.59 6.12 6.80
C VAL A 140 -1.36 5.26 6.49
N VAL A 141 -0.64 5.52 5.39
CA VAL A 141 0.60 4.78 5.06
C VAL A 141 1.65 4.93 6.16
N ARG A 142 1.74 6.11 6.78
CA ARG A 142 2.71 6.37 7.84
C ARG A 142 2.36 5.67 9.16
N HIS A 143 1.09 5.66 9.55
CA HIS A 143 0.64 5.25 10.90
C HIS A 143 -0.05 3.89 10.97
N ALA A 144 -0.51 3.31 9.86
CA ALA A 144 -1.14 1.99 9.90
C ALA A 144 -0.18 0.91 10.44
N HIS A 145 -0.68 0.03 11.28
CA HIS A 145 0.08 -1.10 11.86
C HIS A 145 0.12 -2.33 10.94
N CYS A 146 -0.62 -2.30 9.84
CA CYS A 146 -0.69 -3.33 8.82
C CYS A 146 -0.17 -2.83 7.47
N SER A 147 -0.14 -3.70 6.46
CA SER A 147 0.21 -3.31 5.09
C SER A 147 -0.81 -2.31 4.52
N VAL A 148 -0.37 -1.43 3.64
CA VAL A 148 -1.23 -0.42 3.01
C VAL A 148 -1.03 -0.46 1.50
N LEU A 149 -2.13 -0.54 0.76
CA LEU A 149 -2.18 -0.38 -0.68
C LEU A 149 -2.75 1.00 -1.02
N VAL A 150 -1.94 1.85 -1.61
CA VAL A 150 -2.37 3.15 -2.12
C VAL A 150 -2.66 3.00 -3.61
N VAL A 151 -3.92 3.17 -3.98
CA VAL A 151 -4.37 3.01 -5.35
C VAL A 151 -4.45 4.36 -6.03
N ARG A 152 -3.89 4.42 -7.24
CA ARG A 152 -3.96 5.57 -8.14
C ARG A 152 -4.02 5.10 -9.58
N GLY A 153 -4.50 5.94 -10.46
CA GLY A 153 -4.49 5.64 -11.88
C GLY A 153 -4.93 6.85 -12.70
N SER A 154 -4.41 6.93 -13.90
CA SER A 154 -4.92 7.81 -14.94
C SER A 154 -6.08 7.09 -15.62
N GLY A 155 -7.27 7.08 -15.00
CA GLY A 155 -8.43 6.34 -15.47
C GLY A 155 -8.98 6.84 -16.82
N SER A 156 -8.37 6.44 -17.89
CA SER A 156 -8.85 6.64 -19.27
C SER A 156 -8.87 5.32 -20.04
N GLY A 157 -9.60 4.32 -19.55
CA GLY A 157 -9.79 3.06 -20.27
C GLY A 157 -11.05 2.34 -19.84
N GLU A 158 -11.89 1.96 -20.80
CA GLU A 158 -13.11 1.17 -20.59
C GLU A 158 -12.80 -0.30 -20.29
N ASP A 159 -11.59 -0.77 -20.64
CA ASP A 159 -11.09 -2.11 -20.31
C ASP A 159 -10.22 -2.04 -19.04
N ARG A 160 -10.85 -2.22 -17.88
CA ARG A 160 -10.18 -2.10 -16.58
C ARG A 160 -9.91 -3.48 -16.00
N ASP A 161 -8.75 -4.03 -16.30
CA ASP A 161 -8.13 -4.98 -15.39
C ASP A 161 -7.66 -4.22 -14.14
N TYR A 162 -8.47 -4.26 -13.08
CA TYR A 162 -8.13 -3.65 -11.78
C TYR A 162 -7.02 -4.39 -11.03
N LEU A 163 -6.61 -5.52 -11.57
CA LEU A 163 -5.52 -6.34 -11.05
C LEU A 163 -4.27 -6.13 -11.91
N PRO A 164 -3.08 -6.10 -11.31
CA PRO A 164 -1.85 -5.77 -12.03
C PRO A 164 -1.45 -6.89 -13.00
N GLY A 165 -1.21 -6.57 -14.28
CA GLY A 165 -0.59 -7.52 -15.22
C GLY A 165 0.91 -7.67 -15.00
N CYS A 166 1.56 -6.63 -14.44
CA CYS A 166 2.98 -6.61 -14.09
C CYS A 166 3.16 -6.06 -12.67
N ILE A 167 3.95 -6.75 -11.86
CA ILE A 167 4.31 -6.39 -10.50
C ILE A 167 5.81 -6.11 -10.45
N LEU A 168 6.19 -4.93 -9.92
CA LEU A 168 7.57 -4.58 -9.61
C LEU A 168 7.81 -4.70 -8.11
N LEU A 169 8.60 -5.69 -7.69
CA LEU A 169 9.10 -5.82 -6.32
C LEU A 169 10.38 -5.02 -6.15
N ALA A 170 10.36 -3.98 -5.31
CA ALA A 170 11.57 -3.28 -4.88
C ALA A 170 12.18 -3.98 -3.67
N PHE A 171 13.39 -4.53 -3.85
CA PHE A 171 14.05 -5.41 -2.91
C PHE A 171 15.45 -4.90 -2.51
N ASP A 172 15.69 -4.76 -1.20
CA ASP A 172 16.97 -4.32 -0.65
C ASP A 172 17.60 -5.31 0.34
N GLY A 173 16.99 -6.49 0.53
CA GLY A 173 17.45 -7.52 1.46
C GLY A 173 17.06 -7.28 2.91
N SER A 174 16.25 -6.27 3.21
CA SER A 174 15.69 -6.07 4.55
C SER A 174 14.58 -7.09 4.86
N LYS A 175 14.26 -7.28 6.15
CA LYS A 175 13.16 -8.17 6.56
C LYS A 175 11.81 -7.71 6.03
N ASP A 176 11.60 -6.40 5.91
CA ASP A 176 10.38 -5.85 5.35
C ASP A 176 10.33 -6.10 3.83
N ALA A 177 11.47 -6.08 3.14
CA ALA A 177 11.56 -6.46 1.73
C ALA A 177 11.32 -7.97 1.51
N GLU A 178 11.76 -8.84 2.43
CA GLU A 178 11.43 -10.27 2.38
C GLU A 178 9.91 -10.50 2.53
N ALA A 179 9.24 -9.76 3.43
CA ALA A 179 7.79 -9.81 3.55
C ALA A 179 7.09 -9.27 2.29
N ALA A 180 7.63 -8.19 1.71
CA ALA A 180 7.16 -7.65 0.44
C ALA A 180 7.29 -8.66 -0.71
N ALA A 181 8.38 -9.43 -0.74
CA ALA A 181 8.59 -10.47 -1.73
C ALA A 181 7.53 -11.59 -1.63
N ARG A 182 7.17 -12.00 -0.41
CA ARG A 182 6.07 -12.97 -0.19
C ARG A 182 4.73 -12.42 -0.68
N ALA A 183 4.38 -11.18 -0.30
CA ALA A 183 3.14 -10.54 -0.76
C ALA A 183 3.07 -10.43 -2.29
N ALA A 184 4.16 -9.98 -2.91
CA ALA A 184 4.24 -9.84 -4.37
C ALA A 184 4.07 -11.20 -5.08
N LEU A 185 4.69 -12.25 -4.53
CA LEU A 185 4.55 -13.60 -5.05
C LEU A 185 3.12 -14.14 -4.92
N GLU A 186 2.50 -13.98 -3.75
CA GLU A 186 1.12 -14.42 -3.52
C GLU A 186 0.15 -13.73 -4.48
N ILE A 187 0.27 -12.41 -4.63
CA ILE A 187 -0.56 -11.64 -5.58
C ILE A 187 -0.27 -12.12 -7.02
N SER A 188 1.00 -12.22 -7.41
CA SER A 188 1.40 -12.67 -8.75
C SER A 188 0.80 -14.05 -9.10
N ASN A 189 0.85 -15.00 -8.17
CA ASN A 189 0.34 -16.34 -8.39
C ASN A 189 -1.20 -16.39 -8.54
N VAL A 190 -1.94 -15.62 -7.73
CA VAL A 190 -3.42 -15.65 -7.78
C VAL A 190 -4.00 -14.82 -8.92
N VAL A 191 -3.27 -13.75 -9.33
CA VAL A 191 -3.69 -12.84 -10.40
C VAL A 191 -3.14 -13.27 -11.77
N GLY A 192 -2.03 -14.02 -11.79
CA GLY A 192 -1.33 -14.39 -13.02
C GLY A 192 -0.41 -13.28 -13.54
N SER A 193 0.05 -12.37 -12.66
CA SER A 193 0.90 -11.25 -13.03
C SER A 193 2.34 -11.65 -13.32
N GLU A 194 3.02 -10.95 -14.22
CA GLU A 194 4.47 -11.03 -14.36
C GLU A 194 5.14 -10.35 -13.14
N LEU A 195 6.09 -11.04 -12.51
CA LEU A 195 6.82 -10.53 -11.35
C LEU A 195 8.25 -10.15 -11.75
N HIS A 196 8.57 -8.87 -11.62
CA HIS A 196 9.92 -8.32 -11.78
C HIS A 196 10.50 -7.97 -10.42
N VAL A 197 11.78 -8.24 -10.21
CA VAL A 197 12.49 -7.91 -8.97
C VAL A 197 13.56 -6.86 -9.27
N LEU A 198 13.51 -5.72 -8.59
CA LEU A 198 14.46 -4.62 -8.73
C LEU A 198 15.25 -4.41 -7.44
N CYS A 199 16.57 -4.42 -7.55
CA CYS A 199 17.46 -3.91 -6.52
C CYS A 199 18.14 -2.63 -7.01
N VAL A 200 18.14 -1.60 -6.18
CA VAL A 200 18.84 -0.34 -6.47
C VAL A 200 20.03 -0.17 -5.54
N VAL A 201 21.21 -0.11 -6.14
CA VAL A 201 22.46 0.14 -5.43
C VAL A 201 22.67 1.64 -5.28
N GLN A 202 22.72 2.12 -4.05
CA GLN A 202 23.11 3.47 -3.77
C GLN A 202 24.65 3.54 -3.62
N LEU A 203 25.29 4.07 -4.64
CA LEU A 203 26.74 4.26 -4.58
C LEU A 203 27.08 5.41 -3.60
N PRO A 204 28.11 5.27 -2.78
CA PRO A 204 28.58 6.37 -1.94
C PRO A 204 28.92 7.59 -2.80
N TYR A 205 28.67 8.77 -2.26
CA TYR A 205 29.08 10.00 -2.93
C TYR A 205 30.60 9.98 -3.17
N ALA A 206 31.04 10.32 -4.37
CA ALA A 206 32.45 10.39 -4.77
C ALA A 206 33.13 11.56 -4.06
N GLY A 207 33.44 11.38 -2.77
CA GLY A 207 34.28 12.30 -1.99
C GLY A 207 35.79 12.07 -2.26
N PRO A 208 36.68 12.79 -1.57
CA PRO A 208 38.14 12.69 -1.74
C PRO A 208 38.71 11.27 -1.56
N PHE A 209 37.95 10.35 -0.95
CA PHE A 209 38.35 8.95 -0.70
C PHE A 209 37.55 7.94 -1.56
N ALA A 210 37.02 8.38 -2.70
CA ALA A 210 36.22 7.54 -3.60
C ALA A 210 36.95 6.30 -4.14
N TRP A 211 38.29 6.31 -4.16
CA TRP A 211 39.11 5.18 -4.58
C TRP A 211 39.13 4.00 -3.60
N GLU A 212 38.67 4.20 -2.36
CA GLU A 212 38.55 3.12 -1.37
C GLU A 212 37.29 2.31 -1.50
N VAL A 213 36.34 2.76 -2.34
CA VAL A 213 35.03 2.10 -2.53
C VAL A 213 35.12 1.15 -3.71
N ASP A 214 35.09 -0.14 -3.43
CA ASP A 214 34.99 -1.17 -4.46
C ASP A 214 33.53 -1.26 -4.99
N VAL A 215 33.25 -0.44 -5.99
CA VAL A 215 31.92 -0.34 -6.63
C VAL A 215 31.49 -1.67 -7.25
N GLU A 216 32.44 -2.41 -7.86
CA GLU A 216 32.13 -3.69 -8.48
C GLU A 216 31.75 -4.75 -7.43
N LYS A 217 32.43 -4.75 -6.29
CA LYS A 217 32.07 -5.63 -5.17
C LYS A 217 30.69 -5.29 -4.60
N ILE A 218 30.34 -4.01 -4.51
CA ILE A 218 29.00 -3.59 -4.07
C ILE A 218 27.93 -4.10 -5.05
N LYS A 219 28.11 -3.91 -6.34
CA LYS A 219 27.19 -4.41 -7.38
C LYS A 219 27.08 -5.93 -7.36
N GLN A 220 28.22 -6.62 -7.22
CA GLN A 220 28.24 -8.09 -7.18
C GLN A 220 27.49 -8.64 -5.96
N ASN A 221 27.66 -8.01 -4.78
CA ASN A 221 26.92 -8.38 -3.58
C ASN A 221 25.42 -8.16 -3.76
N ALA A 222 25.02 -7.02 -4.34
CA ALA A 222 23.63 -6.71 -4.63
C ALA A 222 23.04 -7.72 -5.63
N ARG A 223 23.78 -8.06 -6.69
CA ARG A 223 23.37 -9.07 -7.66
C ARG A 223 23.16 -10.42 -7.01
N SER A 224 24.12 -10.89 -6.22
CA SER A 224 24.02 -12.17 -5.51
C SER A 224 22.86 -12.21 -4.50
N MET A 225 22.51 -11.07 -3.90
CA MET A 225 21.39 -10.95 -2.99
C MET A 225 20.05 -11.10 -3.74
N VAL A 226 19.88 -10.41 -4.86
CA VAL A 226 18.64 -10.44 -5.63
C VAL A 226 18.46 -11.79 -6.33
N ASP A 227 19.54 -12.38 -6.86
CA ASP A 227 19.49 -13.70 -7.48
C ASP A 227 19.09 -14.78 -6.47
N ARG A 228 19.56 -14.70 -5.24
CA ARG A 228 19.10 -15.59 -4.15
C ARG A 228 17.62 -15.40 -3.85
N GLN A 229 17.14 -14.16 -3.83
CA GLN A 229 15.71 -13.89 -3.62
C GLN A 229 14.86 -14.46 -4.76
N ALA A 230 15.30 -14.29 -6.01
CA ALA A 230 14.61 -14.87 -7.16
C ALA A 230 14.55 -16.41 -7.06
N GLN A 231 15.66 -17.05 -6.71
CA GLN A 231 15.71 -18.50 -6.49
C GLN A 231 14.78 -18.96 -5.34
N GLN A 232 14.66 -18.18 -4.26
CA GLN A 232 13.72 -18.49 -3.17
C GLN A 232 12.26 -18.39 -3.64
N ILE A 233 11.94 -17.38 -4.45
CA ILE A 233 10.62 -17.22 -5.07
C ILE A 233 10.33 -18.44 -5.97
N GLU A 234 11.26 -18.83 -6.81
CA GLU A 234 11.13 -19.97 -7.72
C GLU A 234 10.98 -21.31 -6.97
N ALA A 235 11.71 -21.47 -5.85
CA ALA A 235 11.60 -22.66 -5.01
C ALA A 235 10.21 -22.83 -4.37
N THR A 236 9.45 -21.74 -4.21
CA THR A 236 8.07 -21.72 -3.68
C THR A 236 7.01 -21.73 -4.78
N ARG A 237 7.33 -22.24 -5.98
CA ARG A 237 6.47 -22.28 -7.18
C ARG A 237 6.11 -20.90 -7.75
N GLY A 238 6.86 -19.86 -7.37
CA GLY A 238 6.75 -18.57 -8.00
C GLY A 238 7.53 -18.52 -9.32
N LYS A 239 7.24 -17.52 -10.14
CA LYS A 239 7.98 -17.26 -11.36
C LYS A 239 8.43 -15.80 -11.38
N VAL A 240 9.75 -15.59 -11.37
CA VAL A 240 10.33 -14.28 -11.62
C VAL A 240 10.55 -14.12 -13.12
N LYS A 241 9.97 -13.07 -13.68
CA LYS A 241 10.14 -12.77 -15.13
C LYS A 241 11.55 -12.28 -15.40
N GLU A 242 12.00 -11.32 -14.58
CA GLU A 242 13.33 -10.73 -14.74
C GLU A 242 13.82 -10.09 -13.44
N VAL A 243 15.14 -10.11 -13.25
CA VAL A 243 15.84 -9.45 -12.14
C VAL A 243 16.60 -8.26 -12.67
N HIS A 244 16.31 -7.08 -12.10
CA HIS A 244 16.92 -5.81 -12.47
C HIS A 244 17.86 -5.32 -11.37
N LEU A 245 19.01 -4.80 -11.79
CA LEU A 245 19.96 -4.12 -10.91
C LEU A 245 20.20 -2.71 -11.45
N ALA A 246 19.86 -1.71 -10.66
CA ALA A 246 20.09 -0.31 -10.99
C ALA A 246 21.06 0.36 -10.01
N SER A 247 21.62 1.49 -10.42
CA SER A 247 22.48 2.32 -9.57
C SER A 247 21.97 3.75 -9.60
N GLY A 248 21.73 4.35 -8.42
CA GLY A 248 21.21 5.72 -8.36
C GLY A 248 20.47 6.00 -7.06
N LYS A 249 19.57 6.99 -7.12
CA LYS A 249 18.65 7.32 -6.01
C LYS A 249 17.51 6.29 -6.00
N PRO A 250 17.36 5.47 -4.94
CA PRO A 250 16.46 4.32 -4.96
C PRO A 250 15.04 4.67 -5.38
N TYR A 251 14.42 5.71 -4.81
CA TYR A 251 13.05 6.06 -5.16
C TYR A 251 12.89 6.44 -6.65
N ALA A 252 13.87 7.16 -7.21
CA ALA A 252 13.81 7.61 -8.59
C ALA A 252 13.96 6.44 -9.57
N GLU A 253 14.86 5.50 -9.26
CA GLU A 253 15.03 4.29 -10.07
C GLU A 253 13.81 3.37 -9.97
N ILE A 254 13.20 3.21 -8.78
CA ILE A 254 11.97 2.41 -8.63
C ILE A 254 10.83 3.00 -9.46
N VAL A 255 10.62 4.31 -9.40
CA VAL A 255 9.58 4.99 -10.18
C VAL A 255 9.85 4.86 -11.68
N ARG A 256 11.09 5.08 -12.13
CA ARG A 256 11.49 4.93 -13.53
C ARG A 256 11.25 3.51 -14.06
N PHE A 257 11.67 2.48 -13.32
CA PHE A 257 11.43 1.08 -13.72
C PHE A 257 9.94 0.72 -13.72
N ALA A 258 9.17 1.25 -12.77
CA ALA A 258 7.72 1.06 -12.77
C ALA A 258 7.06 1.63 -14.03
N GLU A 259 7.53 2.78 -14.52
CA GLU A 259 7.06 3.38 -15.77
C GLU A 259 7.52 2.58 -17.00
N GLU A 260 8.80 2.25 -17.08
CA GLU A 260 9.40 1.53 -18.23
C GLU A 260 8.79 0.13 -18.42
N LEU A 261 8.46 -0.56 -17.33
CA LEU A 261 7.84 -1.88 -17.36
C LEU A 261 6.31 -1.82 -17.50
N GLY A 262 5.71 -0.62 -17.40
CA GLY A 262 4.25 -0.49 -17.33
C GLY A 262 3.68 -1.22 -16.10
N ALA A 263 4.40 -1.17 -14.96
CA ALA A 263 3.99 -1.89 -13.77
C ALA A 263 2.61 -1.42 -13.29
N GLY A 264 1.69 -2.37 -13.11
CA GLY A 264 0.37 -2.13 -12.53
C GLY A 264 0.41 -2.07 -10.99
N LEU A 265 1.51 -2.53 -10.38
CA LEU A 265 1.71 -2.51 -8.93
C LEU A 265 3.21 -2.48 -8.59
N VAL A 266 3.59 -1.56 -7.70
CA VAL A 266 4.87 -1.63 -7.00
C VAL A 266 4.64 -2.22 -5.62
N VAL A 267 5.43 -3.24 -5.24
CA VAL A 267 5.42 -3.83 -3.89
C VAL A 267 6.77 -3.60 -3.23
N MET A 268 6.77 -3.11 -2.01
CA MET A 268 7.99 -2.82 -1.27
C MET A 268 7.78 -2.89 0.24
N GLY A 269 8.87 -3.04 0.99
CA GLY A 269 8.84 -2.99 2.44
C GLY A 269 8.65 -1.56 2.98
N THR A 270 8.15 -1.45 4.21
CA THR A 270 8.01 -0.15 4.90
C THR A 270 9.35 0.50 5.17
N ARG A 271 10.36 -0.30 5.53
CA ARG A 271 11.70 0.12 5.92
C ARG A 271 12.75 -0.70 5.18
N GLY A 272 13.88 -0.04 4.88
CA GLY A 272 15.04 -0.69 4.31
C GLY A 272 16.13 -0.96 5.37
N LEU A 273 17.35 -1.19 4.92
CA LEU A 273 18.54 -1.48 5.74
C LEU A 273 18.99 -0.31 6.64
N GLY A 274 18.36 0.85 6.58
CA GLY A 274 18.73 2.05 7.37
C GLY A 274 18.56 1.85 8.88
N ARG A 275 19.47 2.47 9.66
CA ARG A 275 19.57 2.30 11.13
C ARG A 275 18.53 3.07 11.96
N LEU A 276 17.64 3.86 11.37
CA LEU A 276 16.62 4.62 12.09
C LEU A 276 15.46 3.71 12.52
N GLN A 277 15.62 3.05 13.68
CA GLN A 277 14.65 2.11 14.24
C GLN A 277 13.34 2.74 14.74
N ARG A 278 13.26 4.07 14.82
CA ARG A 278 12.11 4.81 15.38
C ARG A 278 11.18 5.43 14.32
N ALA A 279 11.54 5.41 13.05
CA ALA A 279 10.66 5.94 12.01
C ALA A 279 9.61 4.89 11.62
N LEU A 280 8.34 5.29 11.62
CA LEU A 280 7.21 4.45 11.22
C LEU A 280 7.28 4.02 9.75
N MET A 281 7.90 4.84 8.90
CA MET A 281 8.06 4.62 7.45
C MET A 281 9.44 5.10 6.99
N GLY A 282 10.03 4.41 6.02
CA GLY A 282 11.30 4.81 5.39
C GLY A 282 11.11 5.91 4.35
N SER A 283 12.11 6.79 4.22
CA SER A 283 12.08 7.91 3.25
C SER A 283 11.95 7.45 1.80
N ILE A 284 12.50 6.28 1.46
CA ILE A 284 12.41 5.71 0.11
C ILE A 284 10.95 5.30 -0.17
N SER A 285 10.34 4.52 0.73
CA SER A 285 8.95 4.08 0.58
C SER A 285 7.98 5.26 0.53
N GLU A 286 8.16 6.27 1.38
CA GLU A 286 7.39 7.51 1.33
C GLU A 286 7.53 8.22 -0.03
N SER A 287 8.77 8.33 -0.53
CA SER A 287 9.00 8.96 -1.83
C SER A 287 8.41 8.16 -2.99
N VAL A 288 8.49 6.82 -2.98
CA VAL A 288 7.88 5.98 -4.02
C VAL A 288 6.37 6.13 -3.99
N VAL A 289 5.73 6.01 -2.82
CA VAL A 289 4.28 6.20 -2.68
C VAL A 289 3.84 7.58 -3.18
N ARG A 290 4.64 8.62 -2.98
CA ARG A 290 4.33 9.98 -3.43
C ARG A 290 4.46 10.15 -4.94
N HIS A 291 5.46 9.52 -5.59
CA HIS A 291 5.83 9.81 -6.97
C HIS A 291 5.48 8.72 -7.99
N ALA A 292 5.20 7.49 -7.57
CA ALA A 292 4.81 6.44 -8.50
C ALA A 292 3.52 6.79 -9.24
N HIS A 293 3.40 6.39 -10.51
CA HIS A 293 2.20 6.60 -11.34
C HIS A 293 1.20 5.45 -11.25
N CYS A 294 1.59 4.33 -10.67
CA CYS A 294 0.79 3.14 -10.46
C CYS A 294 0.49 2.93 -8.95
N PRO A 295 -0.40 2.01 -8.60
CA PRO A 295 -0.61 1.54 -7.24
C PRO A 295 0.68 1.11 -6.54
N VAL A 296 0.79 1.40 -5.24
CA VAL A 296 1.94 1.03 -4.42
C VAL A 296 1.46 0.31 -3.16
N MET A 297 1.96 -0.90 -2.95
CA MET A 297 1.74 -1.66 -1.72
C MET A 297 2.97 -1.57 -0.83
N VAL A 298 2.78 -1.01 0.35
CA VAL A 298 3.81 -0.94 1.39
C VAL A 298 3.54 -2.03 2.41
N VAL A 299 4.43 -3.02 2.47
CA VAL A 299 4.25 -4.23 3.29
C VAL A 299 4.90 -4.05 4.66
N ARG A 300 4.17 -4.38 5.72
CA ARG A 300 4.64 -4.39 7.12
C ARG A 300 4.71 -5.81 7.68
N THR A 301 5.74 -6.05 8.49
CA THR A 301 5.88 -7.30 9.23
C THR A 301 5.19 -7.21 10.61
N GLU A 302 4.63 -8.31 11.09
CA GLU A 302 3.98 -8.37 12.42
C GLU A 302 4.89 -8.00 13.60
N LYS A 303 6.20 -8.18 13.47
CA LYS A 303 7.17 -7.75 14.50
C LYS A 303 7.23 -6.24 14.70
N ASN A 304 6.85 -5.47 13.70
CA ASN A 304 6.75 -4.02 13.81
C ASN A 304 5.53 -3.61 14.64
N ARG A 305 4.47 -4.43 14.61
CA ARG A 305 3.22 -4.28 15.38
C ARG A 305 3.46 -4.27 16.90
N ARG A 306 4.28 -5.19 17.43
CA ARG A 306 4.52 -5.36 18.90
C ARG A 306 5.57 -4.41 19.48
N ARG A 307 6.34 -3.69 18.67
CA ARG A 307 7.39 -2.76 19.14
C ARG A 307 6.90 -1.33 19.34
N GLU A 308 5.73 -1.01 18.85
CA GLU A 308 5.09 0.30 19.00
C GLU A 308 4.16 0.33 20.21
N GLU A 309 3.80 -0.86 20.74
CA GLU A 309 3.00 -1.04 21.97
C GLU A 309 3.87 -1.11 23.26
N ALA A 310 5.20 -1.12 23.16
CA ALA A 310 6.15 -1.17 24.27
C ALA A 310 6.96 0.13 24.40
#